data_6e395821b44c8b26ec23ce96b3dc586f
#
_entry.id   6e395821b44c8b26ec23ce96b3dc586f
#
_cell.length_a   1.000
_cell.length_b   1.000
_cell.length_c   1.000
_cell.angle_alpha   90.00
_cell.angle_beta   90.00
_cell.angle_gamma   90.00
#
_symmetry.space_group_name_H-M   'P 1'
#
loop_
_entity.id
_entity.type
_entity.pdbx_description
1 polymer ?
#
loop_
_entity_poly.entity_id
_entity_poly.type
_entity_poly.pdbx_seq_one_letter_code
_entity_poly.pdbx_strand_id
1 'polypeptide(L)'
;MRKPASAFAVHAILGLYTLLALFPIVLIIMNSFKAKRAIFNTPLQPPNPANFDPIGYVKVFGDSSVGLYYMNSITVTAGTIFLTLLFGAMAAWALTEYKFRWNTLLALYLSIGIMVPIRLGSVSIIQLVADLNLMNTLTALVLVYTAMSLPLAIFILSEFVAQIPKDLKEAARCDGLSEYNIFFYIILPLLRPAMATVAVFTMIPVWNDLWFPLLLAPTGGKQTITLGVQQFLGQYITDWNAVLAALSTAIVPVLVLYVVFSRQLIRGLTSGAVK
;
A
#
# COMPACT_ATOMS: atom_id res chain seq x y z
N MET A 1 24.04 -4.11 -29.84
CA MET A 1 23.69 -2.68 -29.89
C MET A 1 22.25 -2.56 -30.44
N ARG A 2 21.29 -2.05 -29.68
CA ARG A 2 19.92 -1.83 -30.17
C ARG A 2 19.94 -0.71 -31.21
N LYS A 3 19.25 -0.88 -32.33
CA LYS A 3 19.16 0.15 -33.38
C LYS A 3 18.50 1.41 -32.80
N PRO A 4 18.98 2.63 -33.07
CA PRO A 4 18.45 3.87 -32.51
C PRO A 4 16.95 4.06 -32.77
N ALA A 5 16.43 3.60 -33.88
CA ALA A 5 15.00 3.63 -34.22
C ALA A 5 14.14 2.77 -33.27
N SER A 6 14.65 1.62 -32.79
CA SER A 6 13.92 0.79 -31.81
C SER A 6 13.90 1.42 -30.42
N ALA A 7 14.94 2.13 -30.02
CA ALA A 7 14.98 2.87 -28.77
C ALA A 7 13.97 4.04 -28.76
N PHE A 8 13.89 4.79 -29.86
CA PHE A 8 12.92 5.88 -30.01
C PHE A 8 11.48 5.36 -29.91
N ALA A 9 11.16 4.27 -30.65
CA ALA A 9 9.82 3.68 -30.60
C ALA A 9 9.43 3.23 -29.19
N VAL A 10 10.36 2.59 -28.46
CA VAL A 10 10.13 2.18 -27.07
C VAL A 10 9.84 3.39 -26.15
N HIS A 11 10.63 4.46 -26.27
CA HIS A 11 10.41 5.66 -25.44
C HIS A 11 9.11 6.39 -25.82
N ALA A 12 8.75 6.41 -27.09
CA ALA A 12 7.48 7.00 -27.55
C ALA A 12 6.26 6.23 -26.98
N ILE A 13 6.30 4.89 -27.04
CA ILE A 13 5.23 4.03 -26.46
C ILE A 13 5.14 4.22 -24.95
N LEU A 14 6.28 4.21 -24.25
CA LEU A 14 6.31 4.43 -22.80
C LEU A 14 5.82 5.83 -22.42
N GLY A 15 6.19 6.85 -23.18
CA GLY A 15 5.73 8.22 -23.01
C GLY A 15 4.22 8.34 -23.18
N LEU A 16 3.67 7.76 -24.25
CA LEU A 16 2.22 7.74 -24.50
C LEU A 16 1.46 7.03 -23.38
N TYR A 17 1.96 5.86 -22.94
CA TYR A 17 1.37 5.13 -21.84
C TYR A 17 1.40 5.93 -20.54
N THR A 18 2.51 6.60 -20.24
CA THR A 18 2.64 7.46 -19.06
C THR A 18 1.64 8.62 -19.08
N LEU A 19 1.51 9.28 -20.23
CA LEU A 19 0.52 10.36 -20.40
C LEU A 19 -0.91 9.85 -20.20
N LEU A 20 -1.24 8.70 -20.77
CA LEU A 20 -2.56 8.08 -20.61
C LEU A 20 -2.84 7.71 -19.15
N ALA A 21 -1.85 7.16 -18.43
CA ALA A 21 -1.99 6.76 -17.04
C ALA A 21 -2.09 7.96 -16.08
N LEU A 22 -1.36 9.04 -16.34
CA LEU A 22 -1.40 10.26 -15.51
C LEU A 22 -2.59 11.16 -15.82
N PHE A 23 -3.20 11.02 -16.99
CA PHE A 23 -4.29 11.89 -17.44
C PHE A 23 -5.46 11.99 -16.43
N PRO A 24 -6.02 10.89 -15.88
CA PRO A 24 -7.07 10.98 -14.87
C PRO A 24 -6.65 11.72 -13.60
N ILE A 25 -5.40 11.51 -13.16
CA ILE A 25 -4.86 12.17 -11.96
C ILE A 25 -4.74 13.67 -12.19
N VAL A 26 -4.19 14.06 -13.33
CA VAL A 26 -4.09 15.48 -13.74
C VAL A 26 -5.48 16.13 -13.82
N LEU A 27 -6.47 15.41 -14.39
CA LEU A 27 -7.85 15.90 -14.47
C LEU A 27 -8.46 16.13 -13.07
N ILE A 28 -8.28 15.20 -12.14
CA ILE A 28 -8.79 15.34 -10.78
C ILE A 28 -8.17 16.57 -10.11
N ILE A 29 -6.83 16.66 -10.13
CA ILE A 29 -6.10 17.79 -9.52
C ILE A 29 -6.48 19.12 -10.17
N MET A 30 -6.54 19.18 -11.50
CA MET A 30 -6.90 20.39 -12.23
C MET A 30 -8.32 20.86 -11.93
N ASN A 31 -9.28 19.93 -11.91
CA ASN A 31 -10.69 20.28 -11.66
C ASN A 31 -10.98 20.54 -10.17
N SER A 32 -10.13 20.08 -9.23
CA SER A 32 -10.29 20.39 -7.80
C SER A 32 -10.13 21.89 -7.48
N PHE A 33 -9.51 22.66 -8.37
CA PHE A 33 -9.32 24.11 -8.23
C PHE A 33 -10.38 24.94 -8.99
N LYS A 34 -11.44 24.32 -9.51
CA LYS A 34 -12.43 25.02 -10.32
C LYS A 34 -13.77 25.19 -9.62
N ALA A 35 -14.47 26.25 -9.97
CA ALA A 35 -15.87 26.43 -9.61
C ALA A 35 -16.74 25.29 -10.16
N LYS A 36 -17.78 24.88 -9.40
CA LYS A 36 -18.64 23.72 -9.71
C LYS A 36 -19.13 23.69 -11.17
N ARG A 37 -19.56 24.83 -11.73
CA ARG A 37 -20.01 24.90 -13.13
C ARG A 37 -18.89 24.59 -14.12
N ALA A 38 -17.67 25.04 -13.84
CA ALA A 38 -16.54 24.84 -14.73
C ALA A 38 -16.03 23.39 -14.71
N ILE A 39 -16.20 22.67 -13.61
CA ILE A 39 -15.88 21.24 -13.52
C ILE A 39 -16.62 20.45 -14.62
N PHE A 40 -17.89 20.75 -14.84
CA PHE A 40 -18.73 20.05 -15.81
C PHE A 40 -18.69 20.66 -17.23
N ASN A 41 -18.65 22.00 -17.34
CA ASN A 41 -18.71 22.66 -18.64
C ASN A 41 -17.38 22.64 -19.40
N THR A 42 -16.26 22.68 -18.68
CA THR A 42 -14.93 22.77 -19.28
C THR A 42 -13.92 21.85 -18.58
N PRO A 43 -14.21 20.53 -18.46
CA PRO A 43 -13.40 19.61 -17.64
C PRO A 43 -11.94 19.49 -18.08
N LEU A 44 -11.65 19.65 -19.37
CA LEU A 44 -10.32 19.50 -19.94
C LEU A 44 -9.51 20.80 -19.97
N GLN A 45 -10.14 21.95 -19.74
CA GLN A 45 -9.44 23.23 -19.71
C GLN A 45 -8.75 23.43 -18.36
N PRO A 46 -7.53 24.01 -18.31
CA PRO A 46 -6.90 24.37 -17.04
C PRO A 46 -7.70 25.45 -16.30
N PRO A 47 -7.60 25.50 -14.97
CA PRO A 47 -8.18 26.60 -14.20
C PRO A 47 -7.61 27.95 -14.67
N ASN A 48 -8.45 28.95 -14.77
CA ASN A 48 -8.09 30.31 -15.14
C ASN A 48 -8.72 31.30 -14.13
N PRO A 49 -8.33 32.59 -14.12
CA PRO A 49 -8.84 33.55 -13.14
C PRO A 49 -10.36 33.67 -13.06
N ALA A 50 -11.09 33.32 -14.15
CA ALA A 50 -12.55 33.42 -14.20
C ALA A 50 -13.25 32.18 -13.61
N ASN A 51 -12.57 31.03 -13.54
CA ASN A 51 -13.15 29.78 -13.06
C ASN A 51 -12.39 29.15 -11.88
N PHE A 52 -11.34 29.79 -11.40
CA PHE A 52 -10.58 29.32 -10.24
C PHE A 52 -11.39 29.50 -8.96
N ASP A 53 -11.56 28.42 -8.21
CA ASP A 53 -12.30 28.40 -6.95
C ASP A 53 -11.72 27.30 -6.03
N PRO A 54 -10.97 27.63 -4.98
CA PRO A 54 -10.39 26.68 -4.05
C PRO A 54 -11.36 26.23 -2.93
N ILE A 55 -12.67 26.56 -3.06
CA ILE A 55 -13.67 26.28 -2.01
C ILE A 55 -13.70 24.82 -1.58
N GLY A 56 -13.36 23.88 -2.48
CA GLY A 56 -13.25 22.47 -2.15
C GLY A 56 -12.18 22.20 -1.08
N TYR A 57 -11.03 22.81 -1.21
CA TYR A 57 -9.95 22.71 -0.22
C TYR A 57 -10.30 23.40 1.09
N VAL A 58 -10.95 24.56 1.04
CA VAL A 58 -11.41 25.25 2.24
C VAL A 58 -12.38 24.37 3.03
N LYS A 59 -13.29 23.66 2.36
CA LYS A 59 -14.21 22.71 3.01
C LYS A 59 -13.49 21.49 3.56
N VAL A 60 -12.60 20.87 2.78
CA VAL A 60 -11.86 19.67 3.19
C VAL A 60 -10.97 19.94 4.40
N PHE A 61 -10.22 21.04 4.38
CA PHE A 61 -9.33 21.38 5.50
C PHE A 61 -10.03 22.12 6.65
N GLY A 62 -11.21 22.69 6.40
CA GLY A 62 -12.08 23.25 7.44
C GLY A 62 -12.85 22.19 8.21
N ASP A 63 -12.98 20.98 7.67
CA ASP A 63 -13.58 19.84 8.36
C ASP A 63 -12.54 19.15 9.23
N SER A 64 -12.70 19.24 10.55
CA SER A 64 -11.78 18.64 11.53
C SER A 64 -11.67 17.11 11.41
N SER A 65 -12.67 16.44 10.83
CA SER A 65 -12.70 14.99 10.67
C SER A 65 -11.76 14.52 9.56
N VAL A 66 -11.49 15.30 8.52
CA VAL A 66 -10.58 14.91 7.42
C VAL A 66 -9.15 14.71 7.91
N GLY A 67 -8.66 15.60 8.78
CA GLY A 67 -7.36 15.42 9.43
C GLY A 67 -7.27 14.11 10.21
N LEU A 68 -8.34 13.76 10.92
CA LEU A 68 -8.44 12.50 11.65
C LEU A 68 -8.41 11.29 10.70
N TYR A 69 -9.12 11.33 9.58
CA TYR A 69 -9.12 10.25 8.57
C TYR A 69 -7.74 10.02 7.95
N TYR A 70 -6.98 11.10 7.73
CA TYR A 70 -5.59 11.00 7.32
C TYR A 70 -4.73 10.28 8.37
N MET A 71 -4.83 10.70 9.62
CA MET A 71 -4.09 10.07 10.73
C MET A 71 -4.47 8.60 10.89
N ASN A 72 -5.75 8.26 10.74
CA ASN A 72 -6.22 6.89 10.76
C ASN A 72 -5.60 6.07 9.61
N SER A 73 -5.61 6.60 8.39
CA SER A 73 -5.00 5.92 7.23
C SER A 73 -3.50 5.72 7.42
N ILE A 74 -2.78 6.73 7.92
CA ILE A 74 -1.36 6.62 8.25
C ILE A 74 -1.14 5.55 9.33
N THR A 75 -1.93 5.57 10.40
CA THR A 75 -1.82 4.61 11.51
C THR A 75 -2.07 3.18 11.03
N VAL A 76 -3.14 2.96 10.27
CA VAL A 76 -3.47 1.63 9.72
C VAL A 76 -2.37 1.16 8.77
N THR A 77 -1.95 2.01 7.84
CA THR A 77 -0.94 1.66 6.84
C THR A 77 0.43 1.39 7.48
N ALA A 78 0.89 2.28 8.35
CA ALA A 78 2.17 2.14 9.03
C ALA A 78 2.17 0.92 9.98
N GLY A 79 1.10 0.72 10.75
CA GLY A 79 0.95 -0.44 11.62
C GLY A 79 0.95 -1.75 10.85
N THR A 80 0.21 -1.80 9.75
CA THR A 80 0.18 -2.98 8.86
C THR A 80 1.56 -3.27 8.27
N ILE A 81 2.24 -2.25 7.72
CA ILE A 81 3.59 -2.41 7.15
C ILE A 81 4.55 -2.92 8.22
N PHE A 82 4.55 -2.31 9.41
CA PHE A 82 5.44 -2.70 10.51
C PHE A 82 5.24 -4.17 10.89
N LEU A 83 4.00 -4.60 11.16
CA LEU A 83 3.70 -5.97 11.54
C LEU A 83 3.98 -6.96 10.40
N THR A 84 3.64 -6.60 9.16
CA THR A 84 3.90 -7.45 7.99
C THR A 84 5.39 -7.65 7.77
N LEU A 85 6.21 -6.60 7.89
CA LEU A 85 7.65 -6.70 7.74
C LEU A 85 8.29 -7.49 8.88
N LEU A 86 7.86 -7.25 10.12
CA LEU A 86 8.39 -7.97 11.29
C LEU A 86 8.07 -9.45 11.22
N PHE A 87 6.79 -9.82 11.15
CA PHE A 87 6.37 -11.22 11.14
C PHE A 87 6.72 -11.91 9.82
N GLY A 88 6.65 -11.21 8.69
CA GLY A 88 7.05 -11.71 7.39
C GLY A 88 8.55 -12.05 7.33
N ALA A 89 9.42 -11.17 7.86
CA ALA A 89 10.85 -11.43 7.91
C ALA A 89 11.19 -12.58 8.87
N MET A 90 10.56 -12.63 10.05
CA MET A 90 10.76 -13.73 11.01
C MET A 90 10.33 -15.09 10.41
N ALA A 91 9.17 -15.14 9.77
CA ALA A 91 8.66 -16.35 9.12
C ALA A 91 9.52 -16.76 7.92
N ALA A 92 9.91 -15.80 7.08
CA ALA A 92 10.79 -16.05 5.94
C ALA A 92 12.15 -16.60 6.39
N TRP A 93 12.73 -16.03 7.45
CA TRP A 93 13.96 -16.54 8.07
C TRP A 93 13.78 -17.96 8.58
N ALA A 94 12.73 -18.20 9.37
CA ALA A 94 12.48 -19.53 9.95
C ALA A 94 12.25 -20.61 8.89
N LEU A 95 11.46 -20.31 7.86
CA LEU A 95 11.16 -21.27 6.79
C LEU A 95 12.35 -21.55 5.86
N THR A 96 13.27 -20.61 5.73
CA THR A 96 14.43 -20.75 4.83
C THR A 96 15.64 -21.37 5.55
N GLU A 97 15.87 -20.99 6.80
CA GLU A 97 17.04 -21.42 7.57
C GLU A 97 16.85 -22.80 8.18
N TYR A 98 15.68 -23.05 8.78
CA TYR A 98 15.45 -24.28 9.52
C TYR A 98 14.72 -25.32 8.67
N LYS A 99 15.30 -26.53 8.59
CA LYS A 99 14.68 -27.67 7.91
C LYS A 99 13.91 -28.51 8.93
N PHE A 100 12.59 -28.50 8.82
CA PHE A 100 11.71 -29.36 9.62
C PHE A 100 10.65 -30.04 8.75
N ARG A 101 10.07 -31.13 9.26
CA ARG A 101 9.20 -32.04 8.46
C ARG A 101 8.02 -31.36 7.78
N TRP A 102 7.50 -30.27 8.34
CA TRP A 102 6.33 -29.53 7.84
C TRP A 102 6.67 -28.31 6.99
N ASN A 103 7.94 -28.06 6.73
CA ASN A 103 8.39 -26.82 6.06
C ASN A 103 7.72 -26.62 4.69
N THR A 104 7.73 -27.68 3.87
CA THR A 104 7.10 -27.66 2.54
C THR A 104 5.60 -27.44 2.63
N LEU A 105 4.92 -28.09 3.60
CA LEU A 105 3.48 -27.95 3.78
C LEU A 105 3.11 -26.52 4.22
N LEU A 106 3.87 -25.92 5.13
CA LEU A 106 3.68 -24.55 5.56
C LEU A 106 3.92 -23.55 4.43
N ALA A 107 4.98 -23.73 3.66
CA ALA A 107 5.27 -22.92 2.50
C ALA A 107 4.12 -23.01 1.46
N LEU A 108 3.59 -24.20 1.20
CA LEU A 108 2.44 -24.41 0.33
C LEU A 108 1.20 -23.74 0.89
N TYR A 109 0.88 -23.91 2.17
CA TYR A 109 -0.26 -23.29 2.84
C TYR A 109 -0.24 -21.76 2.71
N LEU A 110 0.92 -21.15 2.97
CA LEU A 110 1.11 -19.71 2.82
C LEU A 110 0.98 -19.28 1.35
N SER A 111 1.47 -20.07 0.40
CA SER A 111 1.34 -19.78 -1.03
C SER A 111 -0.12 -19.81 -1.49
N ILE A 112 -0.94 -20.73 -0.97
CA ILE A 112 -2.39 -20.78 -1.22
C ILE A 112 -3.05 -19.49 -0.73
N GLY A 113 -2.59 -18.92 0.40
CA GLY A 113 -3.09 -17.65 0.94
C GLY A 113 -3.01 -16.48 -0.05
N ILE A 114 -2.04 -16.48 -0.98
CA ILE A 114 -1.94 -15.46 -2.04
C ILE A 114 -3.07 -15.62 -3.09
N MET A 115 -3.52 -16.86 -3.32
CA MET A 115 -4.48 -17.18 -4.39
C MET A 115 -5.94 -17.00 -3.94
N VAL A 116 -6.21 -17.04 -2.64
CA VAL A 116 -7.58 -16.93 -2.11
C VAL A 116 -8.10 -15.51 -2.22
N PRO A 117 -9.25 -15.29 -2.91
CA PRO A 117 -9.86 -13.95 -2.99
C PRO A 117 -10.43 -13.58 -1.61
N ILE A 118 -9.66 -12.85 -0.82
CA ILE A 118 -9.96 -12.55 0.59
C ILE A 118 -11.33 -11.90 0.80
N ARG A 119 -11.84 -11.15 -0.17
CA ARG A 119 -13.17 -10.52 -0.09
C ARG A 119 -14.31 -11.53 0.03
N LEU A 120 -14.13 -12.76 -0.44
CA LEU A 120 -15.10 -13.84 -0.25
C LEU A 120 -15.25 -14.24 1.22
N GLY A 121 -14.18 -14.05 2.02
CA GLY A 121 -14.16 -14.31 3.46
C GLY A 121 -14.68 -13.15 4.32
N SER A 122 -15.22 -12.07 3.73
CA SER A 122 -15.60 -10.86 4.49
C SER A 122 -16.56 -11.15 5.64
N VAL A 123 -17.55 -12.01 5.45
CA VAL A 123 -18.51 -12.35 6.52
C VAL A 123 -17.82 -13.03 7.70
N SER A 124 -16.97 -14.01 7.43
CA SER A 124 -16.23 -14.71 8.49
C SER A 124 -15.22 -13.78 9.19
N ILE A 125 -14.62 -12.85 8.45
CA ILE A 125 -13.72 -11.82 9.03
C ILE A 125 -14.50 -10.89 9.96
N ILE A 126 -15.71 -10.43 9.54
CA ILE A 126 -16.56 -9.60 10.40
C ILE A 126 -16.94 -10.35 11.68
N GLN A 127 -17.35 -11.61 11.57
CA GLN A 127 -17.69 -12.45 12.74
C GLN A 127 -16.49 -12.59 13.68
N LEU A 128 -15.31 -12.93 13.15
CA LEU A 128 -14.08 -13.06 13.96
C LEU A 128 -13.73 -11.74 14.66
N VAL A 129 -13.81 -10.63 13.96
CA VAL A 129 -13.51 -9.30 14.53
C VAL A 129 -14.54 -8.91 15.58
N ALA A 130 -15.81 -9.28 15.40
CA ALA A 130 -16.88 -9.07 16.38
C ALA A 130 -16.66 -9.93 17.64
N ASP A 131 -16.33 -11.20 17.49
CA ASP A 131 -16.06 -12.14 18.61
C ASP A 131 -14.85 -11.67 19.45
N LEU A 132 -13.88 -11.05 18.80
CA LEU A 132 -12.71 -10.44 19.46
C LEU A 132 -12.98 -9.05 20.07
N ASN A 133 -14.21 -8.52 19.95
CA ASN A 133 -14.60 -7.17 20.39
C ASN A 133 -13.74 -6.05 19.76
N LEU A 134 -13.30 -6.25 18.52
CA LEU A 134 -12.47 -5.30 17.78
C LEU A 134 -13.25 -4.49 16.72
N MET A 135 -14.58 -4.67 16.63
CA MET A 135 -15.40 -3.89 15.70
C MET A 135 -15.23 -2.38 15.93
N ASN A 136 -15.21 -1.65 14.84
CA ASN A 136 -15.05 -0.19 14.83
C ASN A 136 -13.74 0.29 15.49
N THR A 137 -12.64 -0.43 15.26
CA THR A 137 -11.29 -0.07 15.73
C THR A 137 -10.28 -0.06 14.58
N LEU A 138 -9.25 0.79 14.68
CA LEU A 138 -8.12 0.77 13.73
C LEU A 138 -7.30 -0.51 13.88
N THR A 139 -7.26 -1.10 15.07
CA THR A 139 -6.57 -2.36 15.35
C THR A 139 -7.13 -3.51 14.52
N ALA A 140 -8.45 -3.59 14.35
CA ALA A 140 -9.08 -4.58 13.48
C ALA A 140 -8.54 -4.49 12.05
N LEU A 141 -8.48 -3.26 11.49
CA LEU A 141 -7.95 -3.02 10.16
C LEU A 141 -6.47 -3.43 10.05
N VAL A 142 -5.65 -3.02 11.02
CA VAL A 142 -4.21 -3.38 11.04
C VAL A 142 -4.02 -4.89 11.05
N LEU A 143 -4.74 -5.63 11.89
CA LEU A 143 -4.61 -7.09 12.00
C LEU A 143 -5.10 -7.80 10.74
N VAL A 144 -6.24 -7.41 10.19
CA VAL A 144 -6.79 -7.99 8.97
C VAL A 144 -5.85 -7.76 7.79
N TYR A 145 -5.38 -6.53 7.58
CA TYR A 145 -4.45 -6.24 6.49
C TYR A 145 -3.09 -6.90 6.68
N THR A 146 -2.60 -7.03 7.92
CA THR A 146 -1.37 -7.77 8.20
C THR A 146 -1.54 -9.23 7.78
N ALA A 147 -2.62 -9.89 8.20
CA ALA A 147 -2.89 -11.28 7.83
C ALA A 147 -2.98 -11.47 6.30
N MET A 148 -3.60 -10.52 5.59
CA MET A 148 -3.69 -10.53 4.13
C MET A 148 -2.34 -10.36 3.44
N SER A 149 -1.45 -9.55 4.01
CA SER A 149 -0.17 -9.20 3.40
C SER A 149 0.94 -10.22 3.70
N LEU A 150 0.83 -10.96 4.81
CA LEU A 150 1.86 -11.91 5.25
C LEU A 150 2.24 -12.97 4.20
N PRO A 151 1.31 -13.64 3.48
CA PRO A 151 1.70 -14.67 2.52
C PRO A 151 2.63 -14.14 1.43
N LEU A 152 2.30 -13.00 0.83
CA LEU A 152 3.14 -12.36 -0.19
C LEU A 152 4.47 -11.86 0.39
N ALA A 153 4.44 -11.28 1.58
CA ALA A 153 5.64 -10.80 2.27
C ALA A 153 6.62 -11.94 2.54
N ILE A 154 6.12 -13.06 3.08
CA ILE A 154 6.93 -14.24 3.36
C ILE A 154 7.51 -14.81 2.07
N PHE A 155 6.70 -14.92 1.01
CA PHE A 155 7.16 -15.40 -0.30
C PHE A 155 8.32 -14.54 -0.83
N ILE A 156 8.16 -13.22 -0.88
CA ILE A 156 9.21 -12.31 -1.36
C ILE A 156 10.45 -12.39 -0.47
N LEU A 157 10.29 -12.29 0.85
CA LEU A 157 11.42 -12.22 1.78
C LEU A 157 12.19 -13.54 1.84
N SER A 158 11.53 -14.70 1.69
CA SER A 158 12.18 -16.00 1.67
C SER A 158 13.16 -16.14 0.49
N GLU A 159 12.82 -15.62 -0.67
CA GLU A 159 13.70 -15.60 -1.84
C GLU A 159 14.98 -14.79 -1.58
N PHE A 160 14.88 -13.68 -0.84
CA PHE A 160 16.04 -12.87 -0.47
C PHE A 160 16.86 -13.50 0.66
N VAL A 161 16.22 -14.11 1.65
CA VAL A 161 16.92 -14.86 2.73
C VAL A 161 17.74 -16.01 2.14
N ALA A 162 17.19 -16.72 1.14
CA ALA A 162 17.87 -17.83 0.48
C ALA A 162 19.17 -17.43 -0.26
N GLN A 163 19.27 -16.15 -0.66
CA GLN A 163 20.45 -15.60 -1.33
C GLN A 163 21.57 -15.18 -0.37
N ILE A 164 21.31 -15.11 0.94
CA ILE A 164 22.33 -14.75 1.94
C ILE A 164 23.30 -15.92 2.10
N PRO A 165 24.64 -15.69 1.94
CA PRO A 165 25.63 -16.74 2.09
C PRO A 165 25.55 -17.45 3.45
N LYS A 166 25.63 -18.77 3.42
CA LYS A 166 25.62 -19.58 4.65
C LYS A 166 26.81 -19.29 5.55
N ASP A 167 27.97 -19.07 4.96
CA ASP A 167 29.23 -18.81 5.69
C ASP A 167 29.08 -17.59 6.62
N LEU A 168 28.32 -16.56 6.21
CA LEU A 168 28.08 -15.38 7.05
C LEU A 168 27.31 -15.74 8.32
N LYS A 169 26.35 -16.64 8.21
CA LYS A 169 25.51 -17.09 9.33
C LYS A 169 26.28 -18.05 10.25
N GLU A 170 27.06 -18.94 9.65
CA GLU A 170 27.92 -19.89 10.38
C GLU A 170 29.03 -19.18 11.13
N ALA A 171 29.71 -18.19 10.53
CA ALA A 171 30.69 -17.35 11.21
C ALA A 171 30.08 -16.64 12.43
N ALA A 172 28.90 -16.06 12.29
CA ALA A 172 28.21 -15.41 13.42
C ALA A 172 27.89 -16.39 14.57
N ARG A 173 27.52 -17.63 14.24
CA ARG A 173 27.32 -18.71 15.25
C ARG A 173 28.62 -19.10 15.93
N CYS A 174 29.72 -19.18 15.17
CA CYS A 174 31.05 -19.43 15.72
C CYS A 174 31.51 -18.31 16.65
N ASP A 175 31.15 -17.06 16.36
CA ASP A 175 31.40 -15.90 17.22
C ASP A 175 30.46 -15.85 18.45
N GLY A 176 29.61 -16.84 18.65
CA GLY A 176 28.75 -16.99 19.83
C GLY A 176 27.48 -16.13 19.79
N LEU A 177 27.09 -15.56 18.64
CA LEU A 177 25.82 -14.81 18.53
C LEU A 177 24.62 -15.76 18.62
N SER A 178 23.60 -15.34 19.40
CA SER A 178 22.34 -16.05 19.44
C SER A 178 21.57 -15.88 18.12
N GLU A 179 20.65 -16.80 17.78
CA GLU A 179 19.83 -16.73 16.57
C GLU A 179 19.03 -15.41 16.50
N TYR A 180 18.58 -14.87 17.64
CA TYR A 180 17.93 -13.56 17.68
C TYR A 180 18.88 -12.43 17.25
N ASN A 181 20.11 -12.46 17.73
CA ASN A 181 21.12 -11.46 17.36
C ASN A 181 21.51 -11.59 15.88
N ILE A 182 21.64 -12.80 15.37
CA ILE A 182 21.88 -13.05 13.95
C ILE A 182 20.72 -12.48 13.12
N PHE A 183 19.49 -12.74 13.52
CA PHE A 183 18.30 -12.20 12.82
C PHE A 183 18.29 -10.66 12.82
N PHE A 184 18.40 -10.02 13.98
CA PHE A 184 18.23 -8.57 14.08
C PHE A 184 19.43 -7.77 13.56
N TYR A 185 20.66 -8.26 13.78
CA TYR A 185 21.88 -7.51 13.45
C TYR A 185 22.50 -7.88 12.10
N ILE A 186 22.20 -9.05 11.55
CA ILE A 186 22.77 -9.51 10.27
C ILE A 186 21.69 -9.65 9.21
N ILE A 187 20.67 -10.48 9.45
CA ILE A 187 19.68 -10.83 8.45
C ILE A 187 18.76 -9.65 8.13
N LEU A 188 18.14 -9.04 9.13
CA LEU A 188 17.18 -7.96 8.95
C LEU A 188 17.79 -6.73 8.22
N PRO A 189 19.03 -6.29 8.53
CA PRO A 189 19.67 -5.23 7.74
C PRO A 189 19.94 -5.60 6.27
N LEU A 190 20.29 -6.85 5.99
CA LEU A 190 20.52 -7.33 4.63
C LEU A 190 19.21 -7.44 3.83
N LEU A 191 18.09 -7.66 4.50
CA LEU A 191 16.76 -7.71 3.89
C LEU A 191 16.17 -6.34 3.58
N ARG A 192 16.79 -5.22 3.97
CA ARG A 192 16.24 -3.86 3.76
C ARG A 192 15.74 -3.60 2.33
N PRO A 193 16.44 -3.98 1.26
CA PRO A 193 15.94 -3.76 -0.10
C PRO A 193 14.66 -4.54 -0.40
N ALA A 194 14.57 -5.79 0.06
CA ALA A 194 13.37 -6.62 -0.09
C ALA A 194 12.21 -6.12 0.78
N MET A 195 12.50 -5.70 2.01
CA MET A 195 11.52 -5.09 2.91
C MET A 195 10.91 -3.82 2.32
N ALA A 196 11.70 -2.97 1.65
CA ALA A 196 11.19 -1.81 0.95
C ALA A 196 10.21 -2.19 -0.17
N THR A 197 10.49 -3.27 -0.88
CA THR A 197 9.57 -3.81 -1.90
C THR A 197 8.26 -4.30 -1.26
N VAL A 198 8.34 -5.12 -0.22
CA VAL A 198 7.16 -5.60 0.53
C VAL A 198 6.35 -4.43 1.09
N ALA A 199 7.02 -3.41 1.66
CA ALA A 199 6.35 -2.23 2.21
C ALA A 199 5.48 -1.54 1.15
N VAL A 200 5.96 -1.38 -0.08
CA VAL A 200 5.18 -0.75 -1.14
C VAL A 200 4.02 -1.65 -1.61
N PHE A 201 4.26 -2.97 -1.76
CA PHE A 201 3.20 -3.91 -2.13
C PHE A 201 2.10 -4.01 -1.06
N THR A 202 2.43 -3.78 0.20
CA THR A 202 1.46 -3.71 1.30
C THR A 202 0.76 -2.36 1.35
N MET A 203 1.51 -1.26 1.20
CA MET A 203 1.02 0.09 1.38
C MET A 203 -0.08 0.47 0.36
N ILE A 204 0.17 0.20 -0.93
CA ILE A 204 -0.75 0.64 -1.99
C ILE A 204 -2.15 0.04 -1.83
N PRO A 205 -2.33 -1.29 -1.65
CA PRO A 205 -3.64 -1.86 -1.39
C PRO A 205 -4.30 -1.34 -0.11
N VAL A 206 -3.54 -1.26 0.99
CA VAL A 206 -4.08 -0.83 2.30
C VAL A 206 -4.55 0.62 2.27
N TRP A 207 -3.73 1.53 1.69
CA TRP A 207 -4.09 2.95 1.59
C TRP A 207 -5.33 3.20 0.74
N ASN A 208 -5.48 2.46 -0.35
CA ASN A 208 -6.57 2.67 -1.31
C ASN A 208 -7.81 1.83 -1.00
N ASP A 209 -7.79 0.97 0.02
CA ASP A 209 -8.95 0.14 0.30
C ASP A 209 -10.11 0.94 0.91
N LEU A 210 -11.29 0.65 0.41
CA LEU A 210 -12.57 1.15 0.90
C LEU A 210 -13.38 0.04 1.58
N TRP A 211 -13.16 -1.21 1.17
CA TRP A 211 -14.00 -2.35 1.52
C TRP A 211 -13.94 -2.68 3.01
N PHE A 212 -12.77 -2.96 3.54
CA PHE A 212 -12.63 -3.31 4.96
C PHE A 212 -12.87 -2.13 5.91
N PRO A 213 -12.44 -0.88 5.62
CA PRO A 213 -12.87 0.27 6.41
C PRO A 213 -14.38 0.42 6.51
N LEU A 214 -15.11 0.23 5.41
CA LEU A 214 -16.57 0.30 5.38
C LEU A 214 -17.22 -0.80 6.26
N LEU A 215 -16.64 -2.00 6.27
CA LEU A 215 -17.18 -3.13 7.02
C LEU A 215 -16.78 -3.14 8.50
N LEU A 216 -15.54 -2.76 8.81
CA LEU A 216 -14.94 -3.00 10.14
C LEU A 216 -14.82 -1.72 10.99
N ALA A 217 -14.75 -0.54 10.36
CA ALA A 217 -14.55 0.74 11.06
C ALA A 217 -15.32 1.90 10.42
N PRO A 218 -16.67 1.77 10.25
CA PRO A 218 -17.47 2.75 9.48
C PRO A 218 -17.78 4.04 10.24
N THR A 219 -17.64 4.08 11.58
CA THR A 219 -18.17 5.18 12.42
C THR A 219 -17.18 5.64 13.49
N GLY A 220 -17.60 6.64 14.26
CA GLY A 220 -16.89 7.07 15.48
C GLY A 220 -15.51 7.67 15.25
N GLY A 221 -15.28 8.30 14.11
CA GLY A 221 -13.98 8.91 13.77
C GLY A 221 -12.89 7.88 13.48
N LYS A 222 -13.24 6.62 13.17
CA LYS A 222 -12.30 5.55 12.81
C LYS A 222 -12.17 5.34 11.31
N GLN A 223 -12.86 6.15 10.52
CA GLN A 223 -12.82 6.08 9.05
C GLN A 223 -11.38 6.36 8.55
N THR A 224 -11.00 5.66 7.49
CA THR A 224 -9.82 5.98 6.69
C THR A 224 -10.14 7.11 5.71
N ILE A 225 -9.11 7.71 5.10
CA ILE A 225 -9.30 8.82 4.15
C ILE A 225 -10.16 8.40 2.94
N THR A 226 -9.99 7.19 2.43
CA THR A 226 -10.79 6.63 1.33
C THR A 226 -12.26 6.52 1.69
N LEU A 227 -12.56 6.09 2.91
CA LEU A 227 -13.93 6.06 3.41
C LEU A 227 -14.45 7.47 3.73
N GLY A 228 -13.61 8.33 4.28
CA GLY A 228 -13.96 9.71 4.61
C GLY A 228 -14.37 10.55 3.41
N VAL A 229 -13.74 10.34 2.24
CA VAL A 229 -14.14 11.00 0.98
C VAL A 229 -15.59 10.71 0.62
N GLN A 230 -16.12 9.53 0.98
CA GLN A 230 -17.52 9.16 0.74
C GLN A 230 -18.51 10.09 1.45
N GLN A 231 -18.12 10.77 2.51
CA GLN A 231 -19.00 11.71 3.23
C GLN A 231 -19.34 12.97 2.40
N PHE A 232 -18.46 13.33 1.45
CA PHE A 232 -18.72 14.43 0.52
C PHE A 232 -19.62 14.02 -0.66
N LEU A 233 -19.86 12.70 -0.82
CA LEU A 233 -20.85 12.15 -1.74
C LEU A 233 -22.21 12.11 -1.02
N GLY A 234 -22.93 13.20 -1.05
CA GLY A 234 -24.28 13.25 -0.46
C GLY A 234 -25.26 12.35 -1.18
N GLN A 235 -26.27 11.89 -0.46
CA GLN A 235 -27.31 10.99 -0.99
C GLN A 235 -28.13 11.64 -2.12
N TYR A 236 -28.32 12.96 -2.06
CA TYR A 236 -29.10 13.74 -3.04
C TYR A 236 -28.27 14.80 -3.76
N ILE A 237 -27.27 15.36 -3.09
CA ILE A 237 -26.44 16.45 -3.63
C ILE A 237 -24.97 16.11 -3.33
N THR A 238 -24.20 15.89 -4.38
CA THR A 238 -22.74 15.68 -4.27
C THR A 238 -22.01 17.01 -4.30
N ASP A 239 -21.14 17.24 -3.33
CA ASP A 239 -20.23 18.38 -3.35
C ASP A 239 -18.95 18.05 -4.13
N TRP A 240 -19.03 18.20 -5.45
CA TRP A 240 -17.93 17.86 -6.34
C TRP A 240 -16.63 18.64 -6.07
N ASN A 241 -16.72 19.88 -5.58
CA ASN A 241 -15.53 20.64 -5.19
C ASN A 241 -14.81 19.96 -4.04
N ALA A 242 -15.55 19.57 -2.99
CA ALA A 242 -14.97 18.88 -1.84
C ALA A 242 -14.48 17.47 -2.21
N VAL A 243 -15.24 16.72 -3.02
CA VAL A 243 -14.84 15.37 -3.49
C VAL A 243 -13.53 15.44 -4.26
N LEU A 244 -13.40 16.32 -5.26
CA LEU A 244 -12.18 16.41 -6.07
C LEU A 244 -10.99 16.93 -5.25
N ALA A 245 -11.21 17.88 -4.33
CA ALA A 245 -10.17 18.33 -3.42
C ALA A 245 -9.71 17.22 -2.47
N ALA A 246 -10.63 16.46 -1.88
CA ALA A 246 -10.31 15.34 -1.00
C ALA A 246 -9.57 14.21 -1.75
N LEU A 247 -10.01 13.85 -2.96
CA LEU A 247 -9.31 12.90 -3.82
C LEU A 247 -7.90 13.39 -4.19
N SER A 248 -7.76 14.67 -4.58
CA SER A 248 -6.46 15.24 -4.90
C SER A 248 -5.48 15.19 -3.73
N THR A 249 -5.96 15.48 -2.52
CA THR A 249 -5.13 15.36 -1.32
C THR A 249 -4.82 13.92 -0.95
N ALA A 250 -5.78 12.99 -1.10
CA ALA A 250 -5.59 11.57 -0.81
C ALA A 250 -4.55 10.89 -1.74
N ILE A 251 -4.36 11.41 -2.96
CA ILE A 251 -3.35 10.91 -3.90
C ILE A 251 -1.92 11.31 -3.47
N VAL A 252 -1.74 12.46 -2.82
CA VAL A 252 -0.40 13.00 -2.51
C VAL A 252 0.49 12.02 -1.73
N PRO A 253 0.06 11.39 -0.63
CA PRO A 253 0.92 10.44 0.09
C PRO A 253 1.36 9.25 -0.77
N VAL A 254 0.48 8.74 -1.63
CA VAL A 254 0.80 7.63 -2.54
C VAL A 254 1.84 8.05 -3.56
N LEU A 255 1.71 9.23 -4.15
CA LEU A 255 2.69 9.77 -5.10
C LEU A 255 4.05 10.02 -4.44
N VAL A 256 4.07 10.62 -3.25
CA VAL A 256 5.31 10.85 -2.49
C VAL A 256 6.02 9.53 -2.23
N LEU A 257 5.32 8.53 -1.73
CA LEU A 257 5.89 7.23 -1.42
C LEU A 257 6.33 6.50 -2.70
N TYR A 258 5.57 6.60 -3.79
CA TYR A 258 5.99 6.07 -5.08
C TYR A 258 7.31 6.68 -5.56
N VAL A 259 7.46 7.99 -5.49
CA VAL A 259 8.70 8.67 -5.88
C VAL A 259 9.88 8.24 -5.00
N VAL A 260 9.67 8.17 -3.67
CA VAL A 260 10.70 7.76 -2.71
C VAL A 260 11.14 6.32 -2.93
N PHE A 261 10.19 5.40 -3.16
CA PHE A 261 10.46 3.97 -3.25
C PHE A 261 10.52 3.41 -4.68
N SER A 262 10.41 4.25 -5.72
CA SER A 262 10.40 3.82 -7.13
C SER A 262 11.63 2.98 -7.52
N ARG A 263 12.82 3.34 -7.03
CA ARG A 263 14.06 2.60 -7.30
C ARG A 263 14.05 1.21 -6.67
N GLN A 264 13.51 1.08 -5.46
CA GLN A 264 13.38 -0.18 -4.74
C GLN A 264 12.37 -1.09 -5.41
N LEU A 265 11.25 -0.53 -5.89
CA LEU A 265 10.25 -1.26 -6.67
C LEU A 265 10.87 -1.91 -7.92
N ILE A 266 11.59 -1.12 -8.72
CA ILE A 266 12.22 -1.61 -9.95
C ILE A 266 13.24 -2.72 -9.62
N ARG A 267 14.07 -2.57 -8.59
CA ARG A 267 15.03 -3.58 -8.16
C ARG A 267 14.35 -4.86 -7.67
N GLY A 268 13.30 -4.74 -6.87
CA GLY A 268 12.55 -5.90 -6.36
C GLY A 268 11.86 -6.71 -7.46
N LEU A 269 11.28 -6.03 -8.47
CA LEU A 269 10.65 -6.69 -9.60
C LEU A 269 11.65 -7.36 -10.53
N THR A 270 12.84 -6.76 -10.72
CA THR A 270 13.86 -7.29 -11.63
C THR A 270 14.70 -8.41 -11.02
N SER A 271 14.92 -8.43 -9.71
CA SER A 271 15.68 -9.51 -9.05
C SER A 271 14.97 -10.86 -9.11
N GLY A 272 13.63 -10.89 -9.20
CA GLY A 272 12.87 -12.11 -9.44
C GLY A 272 12.79 -12.57 -10.91
N ALA A 273 13.16 -11.71 -11.85
CA ALA A 273 13.05 -11.98 -13.29
C ALA A 273 14.39 -12.40 -13.97
N VAL A 274 15.51 -12.26 -13.26
CA VAL A 274 16.84 -12.66 -13.75
C VAL A 274 17.25 -13.93 -13.02
N LYS A 275 16.87 -15.07 -13.58
CA LYS A 275 17.47 -16.37 -13.32
C LYS A 275 18.39 -16.72 -14.45
#